data_5d60eb355f760326434dfe4800301524
#
_entry.id   5d60eb355f760326434dfe4800301524
#
_cell.length_a   1.000
_cell.length_b   1.000
_cell.length_c   1.000
_cell.angle_alpha   90.00
_cell.angle_beta   90.00
_cell.angle_gamma   90.00
#
_symmetry.space_group_name_H-M   'P 1'
#
loop_
_entity.id
_entity.type
_entity.pdbx_description
1 polymer ?
#
loop_
_entity_poly.entity_id
_entity_poly.type
_entity_poly.pdbx_seq_one_letter_code
_entity_poly.pdbx_strand_id
1 'polypeptide(L)'
;MLLPQPELEMMKKLKSEWGSNLLWHLECVRQNGVQRLASLPLVKWQGEEAMNQLISQCRDLGAVIFNPHTITVEDGGLGVIDSDQVQAKSNFDPKGILNPGKLKGWNLKVN
;
A
#
# COMPACT_ATOMS: atom_id res chain seq x y z
N MET A 1 -5.89 1.24 -1.21
CA MET A 1 -5.27 1.72 -2.47
C MET A 1 -5.92 3.01 -2.94
N LEU A 2 -5.18 3.84 -3.68
CA LEU A 2 -5.74 5.00 -4.38
C LEU A 2 -6.05 4.58 -5.82
N LEU A 3 -7.27 4.89 -6.29
CA LEU A 3 -7.72 4.50 -7.62
C LEU A 3 -7.20 5.47 -8.69
N PRO A 4 -6.84 4.99 -9.90
CA PRO A 4 -6.50 5.86 -11.03
C PRO A 4 -7.74 6.57 -11.57
N GLN A 5 -7.57 7.72 -12.19
CA GLN A 5 -8.68 8.40 -12.91
C GLN A 5 -8.71 7.95 -14.38
N PRO A 6 -9.91 7.70 -14.94
CA PRO A 6 -11.22 7.71 -14.29
C PRO A 6 -11.48 6.41 -13.50
N GLU A 7 -11.81 6.56 -12.24
CA GLU A 7 -11.87 5.45 -11.27
C GLU A 7 -12.84 4.34 -11.65
N LEU A 8 -13.98 4.70 -12.24
CA LEU A 8 -15.04 3.76 -12.60
C LEU A 8 -14.61 2.73 -13.66
N GLU A 9 -13.68 3.07 -14.53
CA GLU A 9 -13.20 2.14 -15.58
C GLU A 9 -12.44 0.99 -14.97
N MET A 10 -11.51 1.27 -14.08
CA MET A 10 -10.80 0.23 -13.33
C MET A 10 -11.77 -0.65 -12.54
N MET A 11 -12.71 -0.02 -11.83
CA MET A 11 -13.70 -0.75 -11.02
C MET A 11 -14.55 -1.69 -11.86
N LYS A 12 -15.03 -1.24 -13.02
CA LYS A 12 -15.81 -2.08 -13.94
C LYS A 12 -15.01 -3.24 -14.47
N LYS A 13 -13.76 -3.01 -14.88
CA LYS A 13 -12.88 -4.04 -15.40
C LYS A 13 -12.62 -5.12 -14.34
N LEU A 14 -12.18 -4.75 -13.15
CA LEU A 14 -11.94 -5.71 -12.08
C LEU A 14 -13.22 -6.42 -11.64
N LYS A 15 -14.37 -5.72 -11.65
CA LYS A 15 -15.66 -6.34 -11.33
C LYS A 15 -16.08 -7.39 -12.36
N SER A 16 -15.79 -7.17 -13.64
CA SER A 16 -16.08 -8.17 -14.69
C SER A 16 -15.24 -9.43 -14.55
N GLU A 17 -14.00 -9.32 -14.06
CA GLU A 17 -13.08 -10.45 -13.92
C GLU A 17 -13.27 -11.19 -12.59
N TRP A 18 -13.47 -10.46 -11.50
CA TRP A 18 -13.49 -11.01 -10.13
C TRP A 18 -14.91 -11.25 -9.60
N GLY A 19 -15.94 -10.70 -10.24
CA GLY A 19 -17.34 -10.91 -9.91
C GLY A 19 -17.67 -10.60 -8.45
N SER A 20 -18.30 -11.56 -7.76
CA SER A 20 -18.66 -11.46 -6.34
C SER A 20 -17.48 -11.65 -5.38
N ASN A 21 -16.30 -12.03 -5.90
CA ASN A 21 -15.09 -12.21 -5.08
C ASN A 21 -14.43 -10.87 -4.72
N LEU A 22 -14.85 -9.78 -5.38
CA LEU A 22 -14.36 -8.43 -5.13
C LEU A 22 -15.53 -7.49 -4.83
N LEU A 23 -15.50 -6.91 -3.63
CA LEU A 23 -16.44 -5.88 -3.19
C LEU A 23 -15.67 -4.59 -2.92
N TRP A 24 -16.21 -3.47 -3.36
CA TRP A 24 -15.60 -2.16 -3.20
C TRP A 24 -16.05 -1.50 -1.90
N HIS A 25 -15.09 -1.14 -1.06
CA HIS A 25 -15.27 -0.12 -0.03
C HIS A 25 -14.57 1.14 -0.53
N LEU A 26 -15.32 2.23 -0.67
CA LEU A 26 -14.82 3.47 -1.26
C LEU A 26 -14.82 4.60 -0.24
N GLU A 27 -13.76 5.39 -0.26
CA GLU A 27 -13.60 6.59 0.53
C GLU A 27 -13.22 7.76 -0.36
N CYS A 28 -13.87 8.90 -0.17
CA CYS A 28 -13.47 10.13 -0.84
C CYS A 28 -12.30 10.77 -0.09
N VAL A 29 -11.20 10.98 -0.79
CA VAL A 29 -10.02 11.65 -0.27
C VAL A 29 -9.69 12.89 -1.10
N ARG A 30 -9.06 13.88 -0.50
CA ARG A 30 -8.55 15.05 -1.22
C ARG A 30 -7.03 14.97 -1.33
N GLN A 31 -6.55 14.96 -2.57
CA GLN A 31 -5.12 14.92 -2.87
C GLN A 31 -4.77 16.07 -3.83
N ASN A 32 -3.85 16.93 -3.43
CA ASN A 32 -3.42 18.10 -4.22
C ASN A 32 -4.60 18.98 -4.71
N GLY A 33 -5.60 19.17 -3.84
CA GLY A 33 -6.78 19.97 -4.15
C GLY A 33 -7.85 19.26 -4.98
N VAL A 34 -7.57 18.06 -5.50
CA VAL A 34 -8.49 17.27 -6.34
C VAL A 34 -9.13 16.16 -5.50
N GLN A 35 -10.43 15.94 -5.73
CA GLN A 35 -11.14 14.82 -5.12
C GLN A 35 -10.75 13.52 -5.84
N ARG A 36 -10.42 12.49 -5.07
CA ARG A 36 -10.01 11.17 -5.52
C ARG A 36 -10.79 10.10 -4.76
N LEU A 37 -10.85 8.90 -5.30
CA LEU A 37 -11.36 7.73 -4.60
C LEU A 37 -10.21 6.86 -4.11
N ALA A 38 -10.21 6.59 -2.82
CA ALA A 38 -9.43 5.53 -2.21
C ALA A 38 -10.32 4.31 -1.96
N SER A 39 -9.74 3.14 -1.90
CA SER A 39 -10.46 1.90 -1.65
C SER A 39 -9.71 0.98 -0.69
N LEU A 40 -10.49 0.36 0.19
CA LEU A 40 -10.12 -0.81 0.99
C LEU A 40 -10.99 -1.99 0.51
N PRO A 41 -10.67 -2.60 -0.65
CA PRO A 41 -11.53 -3.62 -1.22
C PRO A 41 -11.59 -4.86 -0.33
N LEU A 42 -12.78 -5.43 -0.22
CA LEU A 42 -12.99 -6.73 0.41
C LEU A 42 -12.83 -7.81 -0.66
N VAL A 43 -11.88 -8.70 -0.45
CA VAL A 43 -11.56 -9.77 -1.39
C VAL A 43 -11.82 -11.11 -0.74
N LYS A 44 -12.61 -11.95 -1.41
CA LYS A 44 -12.79 -13.34 -0.97
C LYS A 44 -11.48 -14.09 -1.19
N TRP A 45 -10.94 -14.64 -0.11
CA TRP A 45 -9.65 -15.35 -0.16
C TRP A 45 -9.75 -16.60 -1.07
N GLN A 46 -8.89 -16.68 -2.07
CA GLN A 46 -8.77 -17.78 -3.02
C GLN A 46 -7.33 -18.32 -3.12
N GLY A 47 -6.49 -17.98 -2.15
CA GLY A 47 -5.08 -18.33 -2.13
C GLY A 47 -4.17 -17.14 -2.44
N GLU A 48 -2.89 -17.33 -2.13
CA GLU A 48 -1.87 -16.29 -2.28
C GLU A 48 -1.65 -15.89 -3.74
N GLU A 49 -1.65 -16.87 -4.65
CA GLU A 49 -1.46 -16.63 -6.08
C GLU A 49 -2.57 -15.73 -6.66
N ALA A 50 -3.84 -16.02 -6.34
CA ALA A 50 -4.97 -15.19 -6.77
C ALA A 50 -4.87 -13.76 -6.18
N MET A 51 -4.45 -13.61 -4.93
CA MET A 51 -4.23 -12.30 -4.33
C MET A 51 -3.12 -11.52 -5.02
N ASN A 52 -2.00 -12.17 -5.32
CA ASN A 52 -0.89 -11.55 -6.03
C ASN A 52 -1.27 -11.15 -7.46
N GLN A 53 -2.09 -11.97 -8.14
CA GLN A 53 -2.65 -11.63 -9.45
C GLN A 53 -3.52 -10.37 -9.37
N LEU A 54 -4.44 -10.28 -8.40
CA LEU A 54 -5.27 -9.09 -8.21
C LEU A 54 -4.43 -7.84 -7.94
N ILE A 55 -3.41 -7.95 -7.08
CA ILE A 55 -2.50 -6.85 -6.76
C ILE A 55 -1.76 -6.38 -8.03
N SER A 56 -1.25 -7.32 -8.84
CA SER A 56 -0.59 -6.98 -10.11
C SER A 56 -1.54 -6.27 -11.05
N GLN A 57 -2.73 -6.82 -11.28
CA GLN A 57 -3.76 -6.20 -12.12
C GLN A 57 -4.12 -4.77 -11.66
N CYS A 58 -4.25 -4.57 -10.35
CA CYS A 58 -4.51 -3.23 -9.83
C CYS A 58 -3.38 -2.25 -10.14
N ARG A 59 -2.12 -2.68 -10.02
CA ARG A 59 -0.95 -1.86 -10.35
C ARG A 59 -0.87 -1.56 -11.84
N ASP A 60 -1.09 -2.57 -12.69
CA ASP A 60 -1.07 -2.44 -14.15
C ASP A 60 -2.16 -1.47 -14.64
N LEU A 61 -3.27 -1.40 -13.92
CA LEU A 61 -4.35 -0.43 -14.17
C LEU A 61 -4.06 0.96 -13.57
N GLY A 62 -2.90 1.15 -12.92
CA GLY A 62 -2.46 2.45 -12.40
C GLY A 62 -2.89 2.75 -10.96
N ALA A 63 -3.35 1.77 -10.20
CA ALA A 63 -3.65 1.98 -8.79
C ALA A 63 -2.37 2.10 -7.96
N VAL A 64 -2.36 3.06 -7.02
CA VAL A 64 -1.32 3.15 -6.00
C VAL A 64 -1.72 2.28 -4.80
N ILE A 65 -0.98 1.21 -4.58
CA ILE A 65 -1.29 0.24 -3.53
C ILE A 65 -0.38 0.48 -2.32
N PHE A 66 -1.00 0.67 -1.16
CA PHE A 66 -0.34 0.72 0.13
C PHE A 66 -0.57 -0.63 0.81
N ASN A 67 0.49 -1.37 1.08
CA ASN A 67 0.38 -2.62 1.83
C ASN A 67 0.69 -2.38 3.31
N PRO A 68 -0.32 -2.38 4.20
CA PRO A 68 -0.10 -2.21 5.63
C PRO A 68 0.35 -3.50 6.33
N HIS A 69 0.26 -4.65 5.66
CA HIS A 69 0.55 -5.97 6.23
C HIS A 69 2.00 -6.39 5.96
N THR A 70 2.95 -5.54 6.32
CA THR A 70 4.38 -5.80 6.18
C THR A 70 5.10 -5.67 7.50
N ILE A 71 6.19 -6.40 7.65
CA ILE A 71 7.00 -6.38 8.87
C ILE A 71 7.84 -5.12 8.94
N THR A 72 8.37 -4.68 7.79
CA THR A 72 9.23 -3.48 7.70
C THR A 72 8.56 -2.39 6.88
N VAL A 73 8.89 -1.14 7.18
CA VAL A 73 8.29 0.03 6.52
C VAL A 73 8.66 0.08 5.04
N GLU A 74 9.88 -0.33 4.68
CA GLU A 74 10.34 -0.35 3.29
C GLU A 74 9.58 -1.34 2.41
N ASP A 75 9.06 -2.41 2.98
CA ASP A 75 8.30 -3.43 2.23
C ASP A 75 6.81 -3.04 2.07
N GLY A 76 6.38 -1.98 2.75
CA GLY A 76 5.01 -1.49 2.73
C GLY A 76 4.86 -0.13 2.04
N GLY A 77 3.65 0.40 2.08
CA GLY A 77 3.36 1.73 1.57
C GLY A 77 3.76 1.88 0.11
N LEU A 78 4.60 2.85 -0.17
CA LEU A 78 5.17 3.09 -1.50
C LEU A 78 6.49 2.33 -1.75
N GLY A 79 6.97 1.56 -0.78
CA GLY A 79 8.25 0.85 -0.86
C GLY A 79 9.47 1.78 -0.79
N VAL A 80 9.28 3.03 -0.37
CA VAL A 80 10.34 4.05 -0.33
C VAL A 80 10.48 4.56 1.10
N ILE A 81 11.69 4.49 1.61
CA ILE A 81 12.12 5.17 2.83
C ILE A 81 13.22 6.15 2.44
N ASP A 82 13.03 7.41 2.75
CA ASP A 82 14.04 8.42 2.54
C ASP A 82 15.05 8.50 3.71
N SER A 83 16.15 9.21 3.46
CA SER A 83 17.20 9.42 4.45
C SER A 83 16.70 10.15 5.70
N ASP A 84 15.69 10.98 5.55
CA ASP A 84 15.16 11.82 6.64
C ASP A 84 14.45 10.97 7.69
N GLN A 85 13.72 9.91 7.27
CA GLN A 85 13.11 8.96 8.19
C GLN A 85 14.16 8.18 8.98
N VAL A 86 15.23 7.73 8.32
CA VAL A 86 16.36 7.04 8.97
C VAL A 86 17.09 7.99 9.93
N GLN A 87 17.27 9.26 9.53
CA GLN A 87 17.90 10.27 10.38
C GLN A 87 17.03 10.62 11.60
N ALA A 88 15.70 10.75 11.41
CA ALA A 88 14.77 10.97 12.49
C ALA A 88 14.82 9.82 13.51
N LYS A 89 14.85 8.57 13.05
CA LYS A 89 15.02 7.39 13.91
C LYS A 89 16.33 7.49 14.72
N SER A 90 17.43 7.83 14.06
CA SER A 90 18.73 7.95 14.72
C SER A 90 18.77 9.05 15.78
N ASN A 91 18.06 10.16 15.53
CA ASN A 91 18.05 11.32 16.45
C ASN A 91 17.13 11.10 17.66
N PHE A 92 15.95 10.51 17.44
CA PHE A 92 14.90 10.42 18.48
C PHE A 92 14.84 9.06 19.19
N ASP A 93 15.42 8.03 18.59
CA ASP A 93 15.49 6.70 19.18
C ASP A 93 16.87 6.05 18.93
N PRO A 94 17.96 6.66 19.41
CA PRO A 94 19.31 6.17 19.15
C PRO A 94 19.61 4.79 19.71
N LYS A 95 18.81 4.34 20.68
CA LYS A 95 18.91 2.98 21.26
C LYS A 95 18.06 1.95 20.55
N GLY A 96 17.23 2.34 19.56
CA GLY A 96 16.38 1.44 18.80
C GLY A 96 15.30 0.73 19.62
N ILE A 97 14.78 1.37 20.66
CA ILE A 97 13.79 0.77 21.59
C ILE A 97 12.39 0.78 20.97
N LEU A 98 12.08 1.84 20.18
CA LEU A 98 10.76 2.01 19.57
C LEU A 98 10.69 1.22 18.26
N ASN A 99 9.69 0.34 18.16
CA ASN A 99 9.46 -0.48 16.98
C ASN A 99 10.75 -1.13 16.42
N PRO A 100 11.44 -1.96 17.20
CA PRO A 100 12.69 -2.57 16.78
C PRO A 100 12.50 -3.43 15.53
N GLY A 101 13.46 -3.38 14.60
CA GLY A 101 13.44 -4.18 13.38
C GLY A 101 12.47 -3.71 12.29
N LYS A 102 11.79 -2.56 12.48
CA LYS A 102 10.78 -2.08 11.52
C LYS A 102 11.34 -1.18 10.42
N LEU A 103 12.58 -0.74 10.53
CA LEU A 103 13.24 0.15 9.58
C LEU A 103 14.58 -0.46 9.16
N LYS A 104 14.64 -1.06 7.96
CA LYS A 104 15.85 -1.76 7.44
C LYS A 104 17.03 -0.80 7.32
N GLY A 105 16.81 0.39 6.77
CA GLY A 105 17.86 1.39 6.57
C GLY A 105 18.52 1.85 7.84
N TRP A 106 17.83 1.80 8.98
CA TRP A 106 18.42 2.10 10.29
C TRP A 106 19.16 0.88 10.86
N ASN A 107 18.60 -0.32 10.72
CA ASN A 107 19.22 -1.56 11.21
C ASN A 107 20.61 -1.80 10.58
N LEU A 108 20.79 -1.40 9.31
CA LEU A 108 22.09 -1.51 8.61
C LEU A 108 23.16 -0.56 9.15
N LYS A 109 22.78 0.48 9.89
CA LYS A 109 23.72 1.46 10.49
C LYS A 109 24.20 1.06 11.88
N VAL A 110 23.52 0.13 12.53
CA VAL A 110 23.77 -0.26 13.94
C VAL A 110 24.59 -1.56 14.05
N ASN A 111 24.79 -2.26 12.94
CA ASN A 111 25.70 -3.41 12.81
C ASN A 111 27.01 -2.99 12.17
#